data_9030b3b43415c5dc363fcd5ba8dcda0c
#
_entry.id   9030b3b43415c5dc363fcd5ba8dcda0c
#
_cell.length_a   1.000
_cell.length_b   1.000
_cell.length_c   1.000
_cell.angle_alpha   90.00
_cell.angle_beta   90.00
_cell.angle_gamma   90.00
#
_symmetry.space_group_name_H-M   'P 1'
#
loop_
_entity.id
_entity.type
_entity.pdbx_description
1 polymer ?
#
loop_
_entity_poly.entity_id
_entity_poly.type
_entity_poly.pdbx_seq_one_letter_code
_entity_poly.pdbx_strand_id
1 'polypeptide(L)'
;MNFLLVGLGGAIGSMMRYGVGLAFAGASFPFATLIVNIIGCFGVGLALPALDRAPMLSPEVRLLVVVGFLGGFTTFSAFGYESAALLRTSGTLAAFNIGANVLLGLAAVFIGRLLASA
;
A
#
# COMPACT_ATOMS: atom_id res chain seq x y z
N MET A 1 -4.15 24.26 2.86
CA MET A 1 -5.21 23.27 2.57
C MET A 1 -4.63 21.91 2.13
N ASN A 2 -3.72 21.89 1.16
CA ASN A 2 -3.17 20.65 0.60
C ASN A 2 -2.46 19.78 1.66
N PHE A 3 -1.63 20.38 2.50
CA PHE A 3 -0.96 19.65 3.60
C PHE A 3 -1.98 19.04 4.57
N LEU A 4 -3.09 19.73 4.83
CA LEU A 4 -4.14 19.23 5.72
C LEU A 4 -4.83 18.01 5.12
N LEU A 5 -5.15 18.04 3.81
CA LEU A 5 -5.74 16.89 3.11
C LEU A 5 -4.82 15.67 3.12
N VAL A 6 -3.55 15.87 2.81
CA VAL A 6 -2.54 14.80 2.88
C VAL A 6 -2.41 14.28 4.30
N GLY A 7 -2.36 15.17 5.29
CA GLY A 7 -2.27 14.81 6.69
C GLY A 7 -3.46 13.99 7.18
N LEU A 8 -4.68 14.40 6.83
CA LEU A 8 -5.91 13.65 7.20
C LEU A 8 -5.94 12.28 6.54
N GLY A 9 -5.70 12.22 5.25
CA GLY A 9 -5.64 10.94 4.52
C GLY A 9 -4.54 10.04 5.09
N GLY A 10 -3.35 10.60 5.32
CA GLY A 10 -2.22 9.87 5.88
C GLY A 10 -2.48 9.33 7.28
N ALA A 11 -3.12 10.14 8.14
CA ALA A 11 -3.52 9.71 9.48
C ALA A 11 -4.46 8.49 9.42
N ILE A 12 -5.51 8.55 8.58
CA ILE A 12 -6.45 7.45 8.42
C ILE A 12 -5.73 6.21 7.85
N GLY A 13 -4.92 6.38 6.80
CA GLY A 13 -4.18 5.28 6.19
C GLY A 13 -3.22 4.60 7.17
N SER A 14 -2.47 5.38 7.94
CA SER A 14 -1.54 4.87 8.95
C SER A 14 -2.25 4.14 10.08
N MET A 15 -3.40 4.65 10.54
CA MET A 15 -4.21 3.98 11.56
C MET A 15 -4.76 2.66 11.05
N MET A 16 -5.23 2.60 9.80
CA MET A 16 -5.71 1.35 9.20
C MET A 16 -4.55 0.34 9.03
N ARG A 17 -3.38 0.79 8.60
CA ARG A 17 -2.18 -0.06 8.55
C ARG A 17 -1.85 -0.64 9.92
N TYR A 18 -1.88 0.17 10.95
CA TYR A 18 -1.68 -0.29 12.32
C TYR A 18 -2.70 -1.35 12.72
N GLY A 19 -3.99 -1.13 12.39
CA GLY A 19 -5.05 -2.09 12.65
C GLY A 19 -4.82 -3.44 11.97
N VAL A 20 -4.38 -3.45 10.71
CA VAL A 20 -3.98 -4.68 10.01
C VAL A 20 -2.81 -5.35 10.73
N GLY A 21 -1.84 -4.57 11.20
CA GLY A 21 -0.72 -5.09 11.99
C GLY A 21 -1.18 -5.82 13.25
N LEU A 22 -2.18 -5.29 13.95
CA LEU A 22 -2.75 -5.94 15.13
C LEU A 22 -3.40 -7.29 14.80
N ALA A 23 -4.06 -7.40 13.64
CA ALA A 23 -4.69 -8.64 13.21
C ALA A 23 -3.69 -9.78 12.97
N PHE A 24 -2.45 -9.45 12.64
CA PHE A 24 -1.37 -10.41 12.39
C PHE A 24 -0.28 -10.38 13.47
N ALA A 25 -0.58 -9.81 14.64
CA ALA A 25 0.36 -9.76 15.75
C ALA A 25 0.78 -11.18 16.16
N GLY A 26 2.09 -11.39 16.30
CA GLY A 26 2.66 -12.70 16.65
C GLY A 26 2.92 -13.63 15.46
N ALA A 27 2.55 -13.26 14.24
CA ALA A 27 2.89 -14.03 13.04
C ALA A 27 4.41 -14.00 12.81
N SER A 28 4.99 -15.14 12.43
CA SER A 28 6.43 -15.25 12.15
C SER A 28 6.83 -14.66 10.80
N PHE A 29 5.87 -14.52 9.88
CA PHE A 29 6.05 -13.91 8.58
C PHE A 29 5.30 -12.56 8.54
N PRO A 30 5.83 -11.51 7.87
CA PRO A 30 5.22 -10.18 7.85
C PRO A 30 4.01 -10.07 6.91
N PHE A 31 2.96 -10.82 7.18
CA PHE A 31 1.73 -10.81 6.38
C PHE A 31 1.05 -9.45 6.36
N ALA A 32 1.07 -8.73 7.49
CA ALA A 32 0.41 -7.41 7.56
C ALA A 32 0.97 -6.44 6.53
N THR A 33 2.30 -6.31 6.46
CA THR A 33 2.99 -5.44 5.49
C THR A 33 2.71 -5.89 4.05
N LEU A 34 2.79 -7.19 3.79
CA LEU A 34 2.49 -7.74 2.46
C LEU A 34 1.06 -7.38 2.03
N ILE A 35 0.09 -7.60 2.90
CA ILE A 35 -1.33 -7.35 2.61
C ILE A 35 -1.59 -5.86 2.36
N VAL A 36 -1.10 -4.96 3.23
CA VAL A 36 -1.34 -3.52 3.02
C VAL A 36 -0.67 -3.02 1.74
N ASN A 37 0.50 -3.54 1.40
CA ASN A 37 1.19 -3.16 0.17
C ASN A 37 0.45 -3.66 -1.08
N ILE A 38 -0.05 -4.90 -1.08
CA ILE A 38 -0.84 -5.44 -2.20
C ILE A 38 -2.15 -4.67 -2.35
N ILE A 39 -2.89 -4.45 -1.27
CA ILE A 39 -4.16 -3.70 -1.29
C ILE A 39 -3.91 -2.26 -1.73
N GLY A 40 -2.88 -1.62 -1.21
CA GLY A 40 -2.52 -0.25 -1.58
C GLY A 40 -2.11 -0.13 -3.05
N CYS A 41 -1.33 -1.09 -3.57
CA CYS A 41 -0.97 -1.16 -4.99
C CYS A 41 -2.21 -1.30 -5.88
N PHE A 42 -3.14 -2.18 -5.53
CA PHE A 42 -4.41 -2.29 -6.22
C PHE A 42 -5.18 -0.96 -6.17
N GLY A 43 -5.26 -0.35 -4.99
CA GLY A 43 -5.94 0.93 -4.79
C GLY A 43 -5.36 2.06 -5.65
N VAL A 44 -4.04 2.17 -5.73
CA VAL A 44 -3.38 3.17 -6.61
C VAL A 44 -3.68 2.89 -8.08
N GLY A 45 -3.57 1.62 -8.49
CA GLY A 45 -3.86 1.20 -9.86
C GLY A 45 -5.30 1.50 -10.28
N LEU A 46 -6.25 1.37 -9.35
CA LEU A 46 -7.66 1.69 -9.57
C LEU A 46 -7.93 3.20 -9.55
N ALA A 47 -7.40 3.89 -8.54
CA ALA A 47 -7.72 5.29 -8.25
C ALA A 47 -7.17 6.26 -9.30
N LEU A 48 -5.91 6.10 -9.71
CA LEU A 48 -5.28 7.08 -10.60
C LEU A 48 -5.97 7.18 -11.96
N PRO A 49 -6.22 6.08 -12.70
CA PRO A 49 -6.93 6.19 -13.98
C PRO A 49 -8.38 6.65 -13.82
N ALA A 50 -9.04 6.29 -12.71
CA ALA A 50 -10.40 6.75 -12.43
C ALA A 50 -10.45 8.26 -12.22
N LEU A 51 -9.48 8.81 -11.46
CA LEU A 51 -9.37 10.25 -11.23
C LEU A 51 -9.00 11.02 -12.51
N ASP A 52 -8.14 10.45 -13.36
CA ASP A 52 -7.75 11.06 -14.63
C ASP A 52 -8.94 11.19 -15.60
N ARG A 53 -9.92 10.28 -15.51
CA ARG A 53 -11.15 10.32 -16.32
C ARG A 53 -12.24 11.20 -15.75
N ALA A 54 -12.11 11.61 -14.52
CA ALA A 54 -13.09 12.43 -13.82
C ALA A 54 -12.46 13.78 -13.43
N PRO A 55 -12.19 14.68 -14.41
CA PRO A 55 -11.53 15.96 -14.14
C PRO A 55 -12.34 16.85 -13.20
N MET A 56 -13.61 16.56 -13.00
CA MET A 56 -14.45 17.23 -12.00
C MET A 56 -14.10 16.81 -10.56
N LEU A 57 -13.46 15.65 -10.39
CA LEU A 57 -12.89 15.25 -9.11
C LEU A 57 -11.56 15.99 -8.94
N SER A 58 -11.62 16.97 -8.07
CA SER A 58 -10.60 17.98 -7.87
C SER A 58 -9.22 17.38 -7.51
N PRO A 59 -8.14 18.12 -7.72
CA PRO A 59 -6.80 17.75 -7.22
C PRO A 59 -6.78 17.39 -5.74
N GLU A 60 -7.70 17.94 -4.96
CA GLU A 60 -7.84 17.68 -3.52
C GLU A 60 -8.18 16.21 -3.23
N VAL A 61 -9.04 15.59 -4.06
CA VAL A 61 -9.36 14.16 -3.91
C VAL A 61 -8.12 13.30 -4.14
N ARG A 62 -7.30 13.65 -5.13
CA ARG A 62 -6.01 12.97 -5.38
C ARG A 62 -5.08 13.09 -4.17
N LEU A 63 -4.97 14.27 -3.59
CA LEU A 63 -4.14 14.51 -2.41
C LEU A 63 -4.63 13.72 -1.20
N LEU A 64 -5.92 13.74 -0.95
CA LEU A 64 -6.51 13.03 0.19
C LEU A 64 -6.39 11.51 0.06
N VAL A 65 -6.77 10.97 -1.10
CA VAL A 65 -6.88 9.51 -1.31
C VAL A 65 -5.54 8.90 -1.69
N VAL A 66 -4.88 9.42 -2.73
CA VAL A 66 -3.67 8.76 -3.25
C VAL A 66 -2.44 9.13 -2.43
N VAL A 67 -2.17 10.42 -2.28
CA VAL A 67 -0.96 10.87 -1.57
C VAL A 67 -1.10 10.64 -0.06
N GLY A 68 -2.25 11.00 0.51
CA GLY A 68 -2.51 10.86 1.94
C GLY A 68 -2.83 9.42 2.32
N PHE A 69 -4.05 8.96 2.01
CA PHE A 69 -4.56 7.68 2.51
C PHE A 69 -3.72 6.50 2.03
N LEU A 70 -3.58 6.30 0.72
CA LEU A 70 -2.82 5.17 0.17
C LEU A 70 -1.34 5.27 0.51
N GLY A 71 -0.77 6.49 0.52
CA GLY A 71 0.60 6.73 0.95
C GLY A 71 0.86 6.38 2.41
N GLY A 72 -0.08 6.69 3.30
CA GLY A 72 0.00 6.31 4.72
C GLY A 72 -0.31 4.85 5.00
N PHE A 73 -1.17 4.24 4.19
CA PHE A 73 -1.58 2.85 4.33
C PHE A 73 -0.48 1.87 3.93
N THR A 74 0.26 2.15 2.85
CA THR A 74 1.37 1.31 2.38
C THR A 74 2.68 1.65 3.08
N THR A 75 3.66 0.73 3.04
CA THR A 75 4.96 0.99 3.67
C THR A 75 6.10 0.22 3.00
N PHE A 76 7.07 0.98 2.48
CA PHE A 76 8.32 0.41 1.98
C PHE A 76 9.33 0.17 3.12
N SER A 77 9.36 1.07 4.11
CA SER A 77 10.35 0.99 5.20
C SER A 77 10.14 -0.24 6.09
N ALA A 78 8.90 -0.57 6.43
CA ALA A 78 8.58 -1.80 7.16
C ALA A 78 8.97 -3.04 6.33
N PHE A 79 8.61 -3.07 5.04
CA PHE A 79 9.01 -4.14 4.12
C PHE A 79 10.53 -4.33 4.08
N GLY A 80 11.29 -3.25 3.98
CA GLY A 80 12.75 -3.31 3.96
C GLY A 80 13.33 -3.84 5.26
N TYR A 81 12.87 -3.34 6.41
CA TYR A 81 13.32 -3.79 7.72
C TYR A 81 12.99 -5.26 7.97
N GLU A 82 11.77 -5.67 7.68
CA GLU A 82 11.31 -7.06 7.87
C GLU A 82 12.04 -8.03 6.95
N SER A 83 12.31 -7.64 5.71
CA SER A 83 13.11 -8.45 4.78
C SER A 83 14.54 -8.65 5.29
N ALA A 84 15.17 -7.59 5.79
CA ALA A 84 16.50 -7.68 6.40
C ALA A 84 16.51 -8.55 7.65
N ALA A 85 15.46 -8.47 8.48
CA ALA A 85 15.32 -9.33 9.65
C ALA A 85 15.16 -10.82 9.26
N LEU A 86 14.36 -11.12 8.24
CA LEU A 86 14.18 -12.48 7.72
C LEU A 86 15.48 -13.07 7.17
N LEU A 87 16.35 -12.26 6.57
CA LEU A 87 17.67 -12.72 6.09
C LEU A 87 18.53 -13.35 7.20
N ARG A 88 18.34 -12.92 8.44
CA ARG A 88 19.09 -13.45 9.59
C ARG A 88 18.63 -14.85 9.99
N THR A 89 17.40 -15.23 9.66
CA THR A 89 16.81 -16.52 10.07
C THR A 89 16.57 -17.45 8.89
N SER A 90 16.16 -16.91 7.74
CA SER A 90 15.86 -17.70 6.55
C SER A 90 15.97 -16.85 5.30
N GLY A 91 16.98 -17.09 4.49
CA GLY A 91 17.12 -16.47 3.17
C GLY A 91 15.96 -16.77 2.23
N THR A 92 15.36 -17.97 2.36
CA THR A 92 14.19 -18.38 1.57
C THR A 92 12.97 -17.52 1.91
N LEU A 93 12.67 -17.32 3.19
CA LEU A 93 11.57 -16.46 3.60
C LEU A 93 11.80 -14.99 3.23
N ALA A 94 13.04 -14.50 3.33
CA ALA A 94 13.38 -13.16 2.87
C ALA A 94 13.15 -13.00 1.37
N ALA A 95 13.61 -13.95 0.55
CA ALA A 95 13.39 -13.94 -0.89
C ALA A 95 11.91 -14.00 -1.24
N PHE A 96 11.15 -14.83 -0.53
CA PHE A 96 9.69 -14.91 -0.70
C PHE A 96 9.03 -13.59 -0.37
N ASN A 97 9.39 -12.95 0.75
CA ASN A 97 8.81 -11.67 1.14
C ASN A 97 9.11 -10.57 0.12
N ILE A 98 10.34 -10.48 -0.36
CA ILE A 98 10.75 -9.52 -1.39
C ILE A 98 10.00 -9.79 -2.69
N GLY A 99 10.02 -11.04 -3.17
CA GLY A 99 9.33 -11.43 -4.40
C GLY A 99 7.83 -11.19 -4.33
N ALA A 100 7.19 -11.58 -3.25
CA ALA A 100 5.75 -11.40 -3.07
C ALA A 100 5.35 -9.91 -3.04
N ASN A 101 6.06 -9.07 -2.28
CA ASN A 101 5.78 -7.63 -2.27
C ASN A 101 5.94 -7.01 -3.65
N VAL A 102 7.02 -7.31 -4.36
CA VAL A 102 7.31 -6.72 -5.67
C VAL A 102 6.37 -7.27 -6.74
N LEU A 103 6.29 -8.59 -6.89
CA LEU A 103 5.55 -9.22 -7.99
C LEU A 103 4.04 -9.10 -7.80
N LEU A 104 3.53 -9.40 -6.61
CA LEU A 104 2.10 -9.28 -6.33
C LEU A 104 1.66 -7.82 -6.25
N GLY A 105 2.53 -6.93 -5.76
CA GLY A 105 2.27 -5.49 -5.77
C GLY A 105 2.13 -4.95 -7.19
N LEU A 106 3.07 -5.27 -8.09
CA LEU A 106 2.97 -4.88 -9.50
C LEU A 106 1.75 -5.48 -10.18
N ALA A 107 1.48 -6.77 -9.96
CA ALA A 107 0.28 -7.41 -10.50
C ALA A 107 -0.99 -6.72 -10.01
N ALA A 108 -1.06 -6.35 -8.75
CA ALA A 108 -2.19 -5.63 -8.17
C ALA A 108 -2.41 -4.25 -8.81
N VAL A 109 -1.33 -3.50 -9.08
CA VAL A 109 -1.42 -2.23 -9.83
C VAL A 109 -2.01 -2.46 -11.22
N PHE A 110 -1.52 -3.45 -11.95
CA PHE A 110 -2.01 -3.74 -13.30
C PHE A 110 -3.48 -4.16 -13.30
N ILE A 111 -3.88 -5.02 -12.36
CA ILE A 111 -5.28 -5.44 -12.22
C ILE A 111 -6.17 -4.24 -11.91
N GLY A 112 -5.76 -3.38 -10.97
CA GLY A 112 -6.50 -2.17 -10.65
C GLY A 112 -6.68 -1.25 -11.86
N ARG A 113 -5.60 -1.06 -12.64
CA ARG A 113 -5.65 -0.27 -13.89
C ARG A 113 -6.58 -0.87 -14.93
N LEU A 114 -6.55 -2.17 -15.12
CA LEU A 114 -7.43 -2.85 -16.06
C LEU A 114 -8.91 -2.65 -15.67
N LEU A 115 -9.23 -2.81 -14.40
CA LEU A 115 -10.59 -2.61 -13.90
C LEU A 115 -11.04 -1.15 -14.04
N ALA A 116 -10.17 -0.20 -13.76
CA ALA A 116 -10.48 1.22 -13.94
C ALA A 116 -10.65 1.60 -15.43
N SER A 117 -10.08 0.82 -16.33
CA SER A 117 -10.11 1.04 -17.80
C SER A 117 -11.29 0.35 -18.48
N ALA A 118 -11.95 -0.53 -17.78
CA ALA A 118 -13.07 -1.31 -18.30
C ALA A 118 -14.38 -0.50 -18.50
#